data_b67ef371024cb947a2e90cb825a6908d
#
_entry.id   b67ef371024cb947a2e90cb825a6908d
#
_cell.length_a   1.000
_cell.length_b   1.000
_cell.length_c   1.000
_cell.angle_alpha   90.00
_cell.angle_beta   90.00
_cell.angle_gamma   90.00
#
_symmetry.space_group_name_H-M   'P 1'
#
loop_
_entity.id
_entity.type
_entity.pdbx_description
1 polymer ?
#
loop_
_entity_poly.entity_id
_entity_poly.type
_entity_poly.pdbx_seq_one_letter_code
_entity_poly.pdbx_strand_id
1 'polypeptide(L)'
;DPWKPEQYREMPVLADLYEVLIKDDQTKRMANILNRLVHGSASTFSQQTNVNLDNRYTVLDISELSGDLLSVGMFVALDFVWDKSKENRTVEKAIFIDECWQLIGGSGNRLAAEFVLEIFKIIRGDGGSAVCATQDLNDFFALDDGKYGKGIINNCKTKVVLNLEDEEAQRVQSILRLSEAELMEITHFERGNGLISTNNNNISVEFKCSPLEKSLITTDRRELQDLLLQKTAIPM
;
A
#
# COMPACT_ATOMS: atom_id res chain seq x y z
N ASP A 1 -28.40 -18.54 -17.07
CA ASP A 1 -29.51 -17.77 -16.49
C ASP A 1 -28.99 -17.11 -15.18
N PRO A 2 -28.89 -15.78 -15.07
CA PRO A 2 -28.34 -15.08 -13.89
C PRO A 2 -29.14 -15.32 -12.60
N TRP A 3 -30.30 -15.91 -12.67
CA TRP A 3 -31.17 -16.21 -11.53
C TRP A 3 -31.09 -17.65 -11.02
N LYS A 4 -30.20 -18.49 -11.62
CA LYS A 4 -29.99 -19.89 -11.22
C LYS A 4 -28.53 -20.10 -10.79
N PRO A 5 -28.21 -19.91 -9.50
CA PRO A 5 -26.83 -20.04 -9.00
C PRO A 5 -26.14 -21.37 -9.33
N GLU A 6 -26.92 -22.46 -9.39
CA GLU A 6 -26.42 -23.80 -9.73
C GLU A 6 -25.96 -23.92 -11.20
N GLN A 7 -26.22 -22.92 -12.04
CA GLN A 7 -25.80 -22.87 -13.45
C GLN A 7 -24.60 -21.94 -13.66
N TYR A 8 -24.07 -21.28 -12.61
CA TYR A 8 -22.87 -20.49 -12.75
C TYR A 8 -21.69 -21.41 -13.06
N ARG A 9 -21.03 -21.10 -14.16
CA ARG A 9 -19.71 -21.67 -14.43
C ARG A 9 -18.70 -21.04 -13.48
N GLU A 10 -17.64 -21.78 -13.21
CA GLU A 10 -16.49 -21.19 -12.55
C GLU A 10 -16.03 -19.93 -13.29
N MET A 11 -15.62 -18.91 -12.55
CA MET A 11 -15.11 -17.68 -13.16
C MET A 11 -13.87 -18.01 -13.99
N PRO A 12 -13.77 -17.49 -15.23
CA PRO A 12 -12.61 -17.74 -16.07
C PRO A 12 -11.34 -17.15 -15.43
N VAL A 13 -10.26 -17.85 -15.60
CA VAL A 13 -8.92 -17.45 -15.16
C VAL A 13 -8.04 -17.06 -16.35
N LEU A 14 -6.82 -16.57 -16.11
CA LEU A 14 -5.92 -16.18 -17.20
C LEU A 14 -5.58 -17.34 -18.16
N ALA A 15 -5.60 -18.58 -17.68
CA ALA A 15 -5.40 -19.75 -18.51
C ALA A 15 -6.50 -19.90 -19.56
N ASP A 16 -7.76 -19.63 -19.20
CA ASP A 16 -8.87 -19.69 -20.16
C ASP A 16 -8.74 -18.63 -21.25
N LEU A 17 -8.32 -17.42 -20.85
CA LEU A 17 -8.03 -16.35 -21.82
C LEU A 17 -6.88 -16.74 -22.75
N TYR A 18 -5.81 -17.32 -22.22
CA TYR A 18 -4.68 -17.79 -23.01
C TYR A 18 -5.12 -18.80 -24.07
N GLU A 19 -5.93 -19.79 -23.68
CA GLU A 19 -6.46 -20.83 -24.57
C GLU A 19 -7.30 -20.26 -25.73
N VAL A 20 -7.96 -19.13 -25.54
CA VAL A 20 -8.71 -18.45 -26.60
C VAL A 20 -7.74 -17.68 -27.51
N LEU A 21 -6.82 -16.91 -26.92
CA LEU A 21 -5.91 -16.04 -27.68
C LEU A 21 -4.90 -16.82 -28.55
N ILE A 22 -4.48 -18.01 -28.11
CA ILE A 22 -3.47 -18.79 -28.85
C ILE A 22 -4.01 -19.40 -30.15
N LYS A 23 -5.34 -19.50 -30.27
CA LYS A 23 -6.01 -20.10 -31.44
C LYS A 23 -6.08 -19.17 -32.65
N ASP A 24 -5.95 -17.86 -32.44
CA ASP A 24 -6.01 -16.86 -33.49
C ASP A 24 -4.64 -16.24 -33.73
N ASP A 25 -4.16 -16.28 -34.97
CA ASP A 25 -2.85 -15.73 -35.33
C ASP A 25 -2.72 -14.23 -35.05
N GLN A 26 -3.82 -13.47 -35.09
CA GLN A 26 -3.82 -12.04 -34.76
C GLN A 26 -3.58 -11.77 -33.28
N THR A 27 -4.00 -12.68 -32.40
CA THR A 27 -3.89 -12.55 -30.95
C THR A 27 -2.76 -13.36 -30.33
N LYS A 28 -2.09 -14.19 -31.11
CA LYS A 28 -0.99 -15.07 -30.69
C LYS A 28 0.16 -14.32 -29.96
N ARG A 29 0.45 -13.09 -30.39
CA ARG A 29 1.44 -12.24 -29.69
C ARG A 29 1.01 -11.94 -28.26
N MET A 30 -0.29 -11.68 -28.02
CA MET A 30 -0.83 -11.43 -26.68
C MET A 30 -0.78 -12.71 -25.82
N ALA A 31 -1.12 -13.86 -26.42
CA ALA A 31 -0.98 -15.16 -25.74
C ALA A 31 0.46 -15.40 -25.29
N ASN A 32 1.46 -15.12 -26.14
CA ASN A 32 2.87 -15.28 -25.77
C ASN A 32 3.30 -14.38 -24.60
N ILE A 33 2.74 -13.18 -24.47
CA ILE A 33 2.97 -12.30 -23.30
C ILE A 33 2.37 -12.91 -22.04
N LEU A 34 1.14 -13.44 -22.13
CA LEU A 34 0.45 -14.08 -21.00
C LEU A 34 1.07 -15.42 -20.58
N ASN A 35 1.87 -16.05 -21.45
CA ASN A 35 2.44 -17.37 -21.19
C ASN A 35 3.24 -17.45 -19.86
N ARG A 36 3.96 -16.37 -19.49
CA ARG A 36 4.66 -16.30 -18.19
C ARG A 36 3.72 -16.35 -16.99
N LEU A 37 2.53 -15.74 -17.12
CA LEU A 37 1.51 -15.68 -16.08
C LEU A 37 0.65 -16.94 -16.01
N VAL A 38 0.63 -17.74 -17.06
CA VAL A 38 -0.18 -18.96 -17.16
C VAL A 38 0.63 -20.22 -16.88
N HIS A 39 1.80 -20.36 -17.50
CA HIS A 39 2.62 -21.57 -17.45
C HIS A 39 4.00 -21.34 -16.82
N GLY A 40 4.41 -20.09 -16.58
CA GLY A 40 5.71 -19.74 -16.03
C GLY A 40 5.73 -19.60 -14.51
N SER A 41 6.77 -18.95 -14.00
CA SER A 41 6.99 -18.71 -12.57
C SER A 41 5.90 -17.86 -11.90
N ALA A 42 5.07 -17.18 -12.70
CA ALA A 42 3.98 -16.33 -12.25
C ALA A 42 2.59 -16.99 -12.36
N SER A 43 2.52 -18.31 -12.55
CA SER A 43 1.26 -19.04 -12.72
C SER A 43 0.31 -18.96 -11.50
N THR A 44 0.81 -18.52 -10.36
CA THR A 44 0.02 -18.20 -9.16
C THR A 44 -1.09 -17.19 -9.46
N PHE A 45 -0.87 -16.24 -10.39
CA PHE A 45 -1.88 -15.27 -10.80
C PHE A 45 -2.94 -15.83 -11.77
N SER A 46 -2.81 -17.07 -12.21
CA SER A 46 -3.76 -17.77 -13.10
C SER A 46 -4.65 -18.75 -12.34
N GLN A 47 -4.85 -18.56 -11.05
CA GLN A 47 -5.69 -19.41 -10.22
C GLN A 47 -7.00 -18.70 -9.89
N GLN A 48 -8.00 -19.48 -9.43
CA GLN A 48 -9.20 -18.91 -8.85
C GLN A 48 -8.84 -18.08 -7.61
N THR A 49 -9.54 -16.97 -7.42
CA THR A 49 -9.34 -16.10 -6.25
C THR A 49 -9.62 -16.89 -4.97
N ASN A 50 -8.62 -16.98 -4.11
CA ASN A 50 -8.69 -17.65 -2.80
C ASN A 50 -8.57 -16.68 -1.63
N VAL A 51 -8.55 -15.38 -1.89
CA VAL A 51 -8.46 -14.33 -0.87
C VAL A 51 -9.86 -13.96 -0.39
N ASN A 52 -10.07 -14.00 0.93
CA ASN A 52 -11.31 -13.55 1.56
C ASN A 52 -11.07 -12.20 2.24
N LEU A 53 -11.73 -11.14 1.74
CA LEU A 53 -11.73 -9.79 2.32
C LEU A 53 -12.95 -9.48 3.19
N ASP A 54 -13.74 -10.47 3.60
CA ASP A 54 -14.90 -10.24 4.48
C ASP A 54 -14.50 -9.96 5.94
N ASN A 55 -13.20 -9.97 6.23
CA ASN A 55 -12.66 -9.62 7.52
C ASN A 55 -12.59 -8.10 7.69
N ARG A 56 -12.83 -7.64 8.93
CA ARG A 56 -12.66 -6.22 9.28
C ARG A 56 -11.22 -5.71 9.20
N TYR A 57 -10.26 -6.61 9.29
CA TYR A 57 -8.85 -6.30 9.19
C TYR A 57 -8.19 -7.34 8.27
N THR A 58 -7.64 -6.87 7.17
CA THR A 58 -6.99 -7.70 6.16
C THR A 58 -5.61 -7.13 5.84
N VAL A 59 -4.61 -7.97 5.81
CA VAL A 59 -3.24 -7.64 5.40
C VAL A 59 -2.91 -8.44 4.15
N LEU A 60 -2.49 -7.76 3.10
CA LEU A 60 -1.95 -8.36 1.89
C LEU A 60 -0.43 -8.18 1.92
N ASP A 61 0.26 -9.26 2.29
CA ASP A 61 1.72 -9.27 2.30
C ASP A 61 2.24 -9.62 0.90
N ILE A 62 2.98 -8.69 0.31
CA ILE A 62 3.57 -8.82 -1.03
C ILE A 62 5.09 -8.80 -0.99
N SER A 63 5.70 -8.91 0.19
CA SER A 63 7.16 -8.83 0.40
C SER A 63 7.96 -9.92 -0.31
N GLU A 64 7.35 -11.08 -0.57
CA GLU A 64 7.99 -12.17 -1.30
C GLU A 64 7.99 -11.98 -2.82
N LEU A 65 7.22 -11.02 -3.34
CA LEU A 65 7.19 -10.72 -4.76
C LEU A 65 8.42 -9.89 -5.14
N SER A 66 9.05 -10.21 -6.25
CA SER A 66 10.24 -9.51 -6.73
C SER A 66 10.21 -9.27 -8.24
N GLY A 67 10.96 -8.27 -8.70
CA GLY A 67 11.05 -7.91 -10.11
C GLY A 67 9.70 -7.60 -10.75
N ASP A 68 9.45 -8.14 -11.94
CA ASP A 68 8.21 -7.89 -12.69
C ASP A 68 6.95 -8.38 -11.94
N LEU A 69 7.10 -9.43 -11.10
CA LEU A 69 5.98 -9.99 -10.34
C LEU A 69 5.50 -9.04 -9.23
N LEU A 70 6.39 -8.25 -8.66
CA LEU A 70 6.04 -7.26 -7.65
C LEU A 70 5.04 -6.24 -8.26
N SER A 71 5.36 -5.67 -9.41
CA SER A 71 4.47 -4.70 -10.08
C SER A 71 3.10 -5.29 -10.42
N VAL A 72 3.05 -6.53 -10.90
CA VAL A 72 1.79 -7.22 -11.21
C VAL A 72 1.00 -7.51 -9.94
N GLY A 73 1.64 -8.07 -8.91
CA GLY A 73 0.99 -8.41 -7.65
C GLY A 73 0.46 -7.17 -6.91
N MET A 74 1.25 -6.09 -6.90
CA MET A 74 0.81 -4.82 -6.33
C MET A 74 -0.41 -4.25 -7.04
N PHE A 75 -0.42 -4.28 -8.39
CA PHE A 75 -1.56 -3.80 -9.16
C PHE A 75 -2.82 -4.65 -8.88
N VAL A 76 -2.70 -5.97 -8.90
CA VAL A 76 -3.82 -6.88 -8.61
C VAL A 76 -4.34 -6.68 -7.18
N ALA A 77 -3.44 -6.54 -6.20
CA ALA A 77 -3.82 -6.30 -4.81
C ALA A 77 -4.55 -4.96 -4.64
N LEU A 78 -4.04 -3.89 -5.26
CA LEU A 78 -4.66 -2.57 -5.21
C LEU A 78 -6.04 -2.54 -5.91
N ASP A 79 -6.14 -3.13 -7.10
CA ASP A 79 -7.39 -3.21 -7.86
C ASP A 79 -8.46 -3.96 -7.05
N PHE A 80 -8.09 -5.10 -6.47
CA PHE A 80 -8.97 -5.88 -5.62
C PHE A 80 -9.43 -5.11 -4.36
N VAL A 81 -8.51 -4.48 -3.64
CA VAL A 81 -8.83 -3.64 -2.48
C VAL A 81 -9.71 -2.46 -2.88
N TRP A 82 -9.42 -1.86 -4.02
CA TRP A 82 -10.16 -0.73 -4.54
C TRP A 82 -11.60 -1.10 -4.89
N ASP A 83 -11.82 -2.19 -5.61
CA ASP A 83 -13.17 -2.67 -5.93
C ASP A 83 -13.96 -3.00 -4.66
N LYS A 84 -13.33 -3.68 -3.70
CA LYS A 84 -13.93 -3.94 -2.40
C LYS A 84 -14.31 -2.65 -1.65
N SER A 85 -13.50 -1.62 -1.78
CA SER A 85 -13.76 -0.32 -1.14
C SER A 85 -15.01 0.38 -1.69
N LYS A 86 -15.38 0.15 -2.96
CA LYS A 86 -16.54 0.75 -3.61
C LYS A 86 -17.86 0.04 -3.33
N GLU A 87 -17.85 -1.22 -2.89
CA GLU A 87 -19.05 -2.03 -2.71
C GLU A 87 -20.09 -1.39 -1.80
N ASN A 88 -19.64 -0.73 -0.73
CA ASN A 88 -20.56 -0.11 0.23
C ASN A 88 -20.01 1.21 0.77
N ARG A 89 -20.59 2.31 0.36
CA ARG A 89 -20.20 3.68 0.74
C ARG A 89 -20.58 4.07 2.18
N THR A 90 -21.47 3.29 2.81
CA THR A 90 -21.95 3.58 4.18
C THR A 90 -21.05 2.98 5.26
N VAL A 91 -20.14 2.09 4.88
CA VAL A 91 -19.17 1.47 5.79
C VAL A 91 -17.89 2.27 5.77
N GLU A 92 -17.45 2.72 6.95
CA GLU A 92 -16.14 3.36 7.10
C GLU A 92 -15.03 2.34 6.85
N LYS A 93 -14.04 2.75 6.09
CA LYS A 93 -12.90 1.91 5.71
C LYS A 93 -11.62 2.72 5.60
N ALA A 94 -10.48 2.05 5.77
CA ALA A 94 -9.17 2.65 5.59
C ALA A 94 -8.27 1.71 4.77
N ILE A 95 -7.54 2.28 3.83
CA ILE A 95 -6.50 1.59 3.07
C ILE A 95 -5.16 2.13 3.55
N PHE A 96 -4.30 1.23 4.03
CA PHE A 96 -2.94 1.55 4.45
C PHE A 96 -1.97 0.99 3.40
N ILE A 97 -1.11 1.84 2.88
CA ILE A 97 -0.08 1.50 1.91
C ILE A 97 1.27 1.78 2.56
N ASP A 98 1.92 0.73 3.01
CA ASP A 98 3.28 0.83 3.54
C ASP A 98 4.30 0.80 2.40
N GLU A 99 5.45 1.44 2.59
CA GLU A 99 6.51 1.60 1.58
C GLU A 99 5.97 2.11 0.23
N CYS A 100 5.10 3.12 0.30
CA CYS A 100 4.38 3.65 -0.86
C CYS A 100 5.31 4.10 -2.02
N TRP A 101 6.56 4.47 -1.71
CA TRP A 101 7.56 4.82 -2.71
C TRP A 101 7.82 3.70 -3.72
N GLN A 102 7.66 2.43 -3.34
CA GLN A 102 7.83 1.30 -4.26
C GLN A 102 6.79 1.28 -5.38
N LEU A 103 5.61 1.86 -5.13
CA LEU A 103 4.53 1.97 -6.11
C LEU A 103 4.65 3.20 -7.00
N ILE A 104 5.10 4.31 -6.43
CA ILE A 104 5.06 5.63 -7.09
C ILE A 104 6.45 6.20 -7.41
N GLY A 105 7.51 5.55 -6.95
CA GLY A 105 8.89 5.97 -7.11
C GLY A 105 9.51 5.66 -8.47
N GLY A 106 10.79 5.98 -8.64
CA GLY A 106 11.50 5.88 -9.92
C GLY A 106 11.56 4.48 -10.53
N SER A 107 11.52 3.43 -9.71
CA SER A 107 11.41 2.03 -10.15
C SER A 107 9.97 1.55 -10.33
N GLY A 108 8.98 2.38 -9.92
CA GLY A 108 7.57 2.05 -9.95
C GLY A 108 6.98 2.02 -11.36
N ASN A 109 5.88 1.29 -11.48
CA ASN A 109 5.09 1.27 -12.70
C ASN A 109 4.18 2.52 -12.74
N ARG A 110 4.24 3.28 -13.83
CA ARG A 110 3.40 4.48 -14.03
C ARG A 110 1.91 4.21 -13.83
N LEU A 111 1.39 3.07 -14.27
CA LEU A 111 -0.01 2.70 -14.08
C LEU A 111 -0.35 2.50 -12.59
N ALA A 112 0.54 1.87 -11.83
CA ALA A 112 0.37 1.72 -10.38
C ALA A 112 0.39 3.09 -9.69
N ALA A 113 1.30 3.97 -10.08
CA ALA A 113 1.40 5.32 -9.52
C ALA A 113 0.15 6.18 -9.82
N GLU A 114 -0.38 6.10 -11.04
CA GLU A 114 -1.65 6.76 -11.41
C GLU A 114 -2.80 6.23 -10.59
N PHE A 115 -2.88 4.93 -10.40
CA PHE A 115 -3.92 4.27 -9.63
C PHE A 115 -3.87 4.65 -8.14
N VAL A 116 -2.69 4.64 -7.51
CA VAL A 116 -2.52 5.09 -6.13
C VAL A 116 -2.95 6.54 -5.97
N LEU A 117 -2.52 7.43 -6.88
CA LEU A 117 -2.93 8.83 -6.84
C LEU A 117 -4.45 9.00 -6.98
N GLU A 118 -5.11 8.18 -7.79
CA GLU A 118 -6.56 8.19 -7.94
C GLU A 118 -7.25 7.79 -6.63
N ILE A 119 -6.79 6.74 -5.94
CA ILE A 119 -7.28 6.35 -4.62
C ILE A 119 -7.28 7.56 -3.67
N PHE A 120 -6.15 8.27 -3.55
CA PHE A 120 -6.04 9.43 -2.66
C PHE A 120 -6.96 10.59 -3.04
N LYS A 121 -7.34 10.72 -4.30
CA LYS A 121 -8.27 11.77 -4.76
C LYS A 121 -9.73 11.47 -4.44
N ILE A 122 -10.15 10.22 -4.55
CA ILE A 122 -11.59 9.90 -4.62
C ILE A 122 -12.11 9.03 -3.48
N ILE A 123 -11.25 8.32 -2.73
CA ILE A 123 -11.67 7.35 -1.69
C ILE A 123 -12.63 7.95 -0.65
N ARG A 124 -12.51 9.24 -0.36
CA ARG A 124 -13.42 9.93 0.57
C ARG A 124 -14.86 9.88 0.08
N GLY A 125 -15.10 9.95 -1.24
CA GLY A 125 -16.44 9.83 -1.84
C GLY A 125 -17.06 8.46 -1.62
N ASP A 126 -16.26 7.44 -1.39
CA ASP A 126 -16.68 6.07 -1.13
C ASP A 126 -16.69 5.72 0.38
N GLY A 127 -16.65 6.74 1.26
CA GLY A 127 -16.68 6.56 2.71
C GLY A 127 -15.38 6.04 3.30
N GLY A 128 -14.27 6.18 2.56
CA GLY A 128 -12.97 5.66 2.95
C GLY A 128 -11.93 6.72 3.26
N SER A 129 -10.82 6.28 3.83
CA SER A 129 -9.58 7.04 3.99
C SER A 129 -8.40 6.26 3.41
N ALA A 130 -7.39 6.98 2.94
CA ALA A 130 -6.13 6.39 2.51
C ALA A 130 -4.99 6.95 3.35
N VAL A 131 -4.11 6.06 3.76
CA VAL A 131 -2.89 6.36 4.52
C VAL A 131 -1.73 5.74 3.79
N CYS A 132 -0.67 6.51 3.53
CA CYS A 132 0.58 5.96 3.03
C CYS A 132 1.71 6.28 4.00
N ALA A 133 2.64 5.34 4.12
CA ALA A 133 3.91 5.53 4.79
C ALA A 133 5.04 5.38 3.78
N THR A 134 6.10 6.15 3.97
CA THR A 134 7.33 6.06 3.19
C THR A 134 8.52 6.45 4.05
N GLN A 135 9.61 5.78 3.85
CA GLN A 135 10.91 6.11 4.46
C GLN A 135 11.89 6.67 3.44
N ASP A 136 11.57 6.63 2.15
CA ASP A 136 12.40 7.16 1.07
C ASP A 136 11.67 8.28 0.33
N LEU A 137 12.06 9.52 0.61
CA LEU A 137 11.49 10.69 -0.03
C LEU A 137 12.09 10.95 -1.42
N ASN A 138 13.32 10.50 -1.67
CA ASN A 138 13.95 10.67 -2.97
C ASN A 138 13.18 9.86 -4.00
N ASP A 139 12.97 8.58 -3.73
CA ASP A 139 12.20 7.70 -4.61
C ASP A 139 10.73 8.09 -4.67
N PHE A 140 10.15 8.54 -3.56
CA PHE A 140 8.76 9.02 -3.53
C PHE A 140 8.49 10.17 -4.51
N PHE A 141 9.49 10.98 -4.82
CA PHE A 141 9.40 12.09 -5.77
C PHE A 141 10.12 11.85 -7.09
N ALA A 142 10.64 10.65 -7.36
CA ALA A 142 11.48 10.40 -8.53
C ALA A 142 10.68 10.29 -9.83
N LEU A 143 9.49 9.70 -9.81
CA LEU A 143 8.71 9.43 -11.02
C LEU A 143 7.99 10.69 -11.54
N ASP A 144 8.12 10.98 -12.83
CA ASP A 144 7.48 12.11 -13.54
C ASP A 144 7.67 13.46 -12.77
N ASP A 145 8.89 13.80 -12.39
CA ASP A 145 9.25 15.04 -11.65
C ASP A 145 8.48 15.20 -10.32
N GLY A 146 8.16 14.10 -9.68
CA GLY A 146 7.43 14.08 -8.41
C GLY A 146 5.92 14.31 -8.53
N LYS A 147 5.35 14.18 -9.71
CA LYS A 147 3.91 14.37 -9.97
C LYS A 147 3.04 13.57 -9.01
N TYR A 148 3.37 12.30 -8.80
CA TYR A 148 2.57 11.40 -7.98
C TYR A 148 2.74 11.69 -6.49
N GLY A 149 3.97 11.80 -6.00
CA GLY A 149 4.26 12.14 -4.61
C GLY A 149 3.66 13.50 -4.21
N LYS A 150 3.86 14.53 -5.02
CA LYS A 150 3.23 15.85 -4.82
C LYS A 150 1.70 15.77 -4.83
N GLY A 151 1.14 14.96 -5.75
CA GLY A 151 -0.29 14.75 -5.85
C GLY A 151 -0.87 14.09 -4.60
N ILE A 152 -0.22 13.07 -4.06
CA ILE A 152 -0.62 12.39 -2.82
C ILE A 152 -0.55 13.37 -1.64
N ILE A 153 0.58 14.04 -1.43
CA ILE A 153 0.76 15.00 -0.33
C ILE A 153 -0.30 16.10 -0.36
N ASN A 154 -0.64 16.62 -1.53
CA ASN A 154 -1.67 17.65 -1.68
C ASN A 154 -3.08 17.15 -1.36
N ASN A 155 -3.36 15.85 -1.54
CA ASN A 155 -4.64 15.24 -1.17
C ASN A 155 -4.69 14.78 0.30
N CYS A 156 -3.56 14.59 0.95
CA CYS A 156 -3.47 14.28 2.38
C CYS A 156 -3.67 15.55 3.21
N LYS A 157 -4.75 15.60 3.99
CA LYS A 157 -4.98 16.72 4.93
C LYS A 157 -4.10 16.65 6.16
N THR A 158 -3.81 15.45 6.63
CA THR A 158 -2.94 15.20 7.77
C THR A 158 -1.65 14.55 7.30
N LYS A 159 -0.52 15.07 7.73
CA LYS A 159 0.80 14.52 7.49
C LYS A 159 1.49 14.33 8.82
N VAL A 160 2.20 13.23 8.97
CA VAL A 160 3.01 12.94 10.14
C VAL A 160 4.45 12.84 9.67
N VAL A 161 5.31 13.65 10.25
CA VAL A 161 6.74 13.67 9.96
C VAL A 161 7.47 13.18 11.21
N LEU A 162 8.25 12.14 11.07
CA LEU A 162 9.14 11.62 12.11
C LEU A 162 10.55 12.22 11.93
N ASN A 163 11.55 11.69 12.64
CA ASN A 163 12.93 12.12 12.47
C ASN A 163 13.38 11.96 11.00
N LEU A 164 14.04 12.96 10.47
CA LEU A 164 14.60 13.00 9.12
C LEU A 164 16.04 13.51 9.14
N GLU A 165 16.83 13.04 8.20
CA GLU A 165 18.15 13.60 7.91
C GLU A 165 18.01 15.00 7.27
N ASP A 166 19.05 15.81 7.37
CA ASP A 166 19.04 17.23 6.97
C ASP A 166 18.54 17.47 5.54
N GLU A 167 18.97 16.66 4.58
CA GLU A 167 18.57 16.81 3.17
C GLU A 167 17.07 16.55 2.96
N GLU A 168 16.56 15.49 3.56
CA GLU A 168 15.13 15.14 3.50
C GLU A 168 14.28 16.16 4.24
N ALA A 169 14.76 16.62 5.40
CA ALA A 169 14.09 17.64 6.21
C ALA A 169 13.92 18.96 5.44
N GLN A 170 14.94 19.42 4.70
CA GLN A 170 14.84 20.62 3.84
C GLN A 170 13.80 20.43 2.73
N ARG A 171 13.70 19.24 2.16
CA ARG A 171 12.68 18.92 1.15
C ARG A 171 11.28 18.98 1.75
N VAL A 172 11.08 18.37 2.92
CA VAL A 172 9.81 18.42 3.66
C VAL A 172 9.47 19.85 4.09
N GLN A 173 10.45 20.63 4.53
CA GLN A 173 10.27 22.05 4.86
C GLN A 173 9.61 22.81 3.69
N SER A 174 10.12 22.64 2.48
CA SER A 174 9.59 23.33 1.30
C SER A 174 8.14 22.90 0.97
N ILE A 175 7.81 21.63 1.15
CA ILE A 175 6.49 21.06 0.82
C ILE A 175 5.45 21.45 1.87
N LEU A 176 5.79 21.33 3.16
CA LEU A 176 4.90 21.60 4.27
C LEU A 176 4.96 23.07 4.75
N ARG A 177 5.88 23.85 4.21
CA ARG A 177 6.12 25.26 4.59
C ARG A 177 6.48 25.40 6.08
N LEU A 178 7.39 24.54 6.54
CA LEU A 178 7.84 24.57 7.91
C LEU A 178 8.73 25.78 8.16
N SER A 179 8.65 26.33 9.38
CA SER A 179 9.59 27.34 9.89
C SER A 179 10.98 26.72 10.12
N GLU A 180 12.00 27.56 10.27
CA GLU A 180 13.36 27.13 10.62
C GLU A 180 13.37 26.38 11.97
N ALA A 181 12.55 26.79 12.92
CA ALA A 181 12.45 26.11 14.21
C ALA A 181 11.89 24.67 14.05
N GLU A 182 10.81 24.50 13.27
CA GLU A 182 10.22 23.20 12.98
C GLU A 182 11.19 22.31 12.18
N LEU A 183 11.95 22.89 11.24
CA LEU A 183 13.01 22.19 10.53
C LEU A 183 14.05 21.62 11.51
N MET A 184 14.52 22.44 12.43
CA MET A 184 15.49 22.00 13.45
C MET A 184 14.89 20.93 14.37
N GLU A 185 13.61 21.02 14.71
CA GLU A 185 12.95 19.99 15.53
C GLU A 185 12.92 18.64 14.83
N ILE A 186 12.49 18.57 13.57
CA ILE A 186 12.35 17.29 12.85
C ILE A 186 13.67 16.57 12.60
N THR A 187 14.81 17.30 12.56
CA THR A 187 16.14 16.68 12.46
C THR A 187 16.69 16.19 13.81
N HIS A 188 16.06 16.59 14.91
CA HIS A 188 16.50 16.22 16.27
C HIS A 188 15.45 15.39 17.04
N PHE A 189 14.36 14.95 16.40
CA PHE A 189 13.37 14.11 17.05
C PHE A 189 13.99 12.82 17.57
N GLU A 190 13.74 12.52 18.83
CA GLU A 190 14.01 11.20 19.39
C GLU A 190 12.91 10.21 18.98
N ARG A 191 13.19 8.92 19.19
CA ARG A 191 12.21 7.86 18.92
C ARG A 191 10.90 8.11 19.68
N GLY A 192 9.80 8.15 18.93
CA GLY A 192 8.47 8.43 19.46
C GLY A 192 8.04 9.88 19.34
N ASN A 193 8.92 10.79 18.92
CA ASN A 193 8.56 12.16 18.63
C ASN A 193 8.24 12.35 17.14
N GLY A 194 7.38 13.30 16.85
CA GLY A 194 7.03 13.64 15.49
C GLY A 194 6.25 14.95 15.38
N LEU A 195 6.13 15.43 14.17
CA LEU A 195 5.35 16.61 13.81
C LEU A 195 4.06 16.18 13.10
N ILE A 196 2.92 16.59 13.60
CA ILE A 196 1.63 16.45 12.89
C ILE A 196 1.29 17.78 12.23
N SER A 197 1.15 17.73 10.91
CA SER A 197 0.70 18.86 10.10
C SER A 197 -0.72 18.62 9.60
N THR A 198 -1.66 19.47 10.02
CA THR A 198 -3.07 19.38 9.62
C THR A 198 -3.61 20.78 9.30
N ASN A 199 -4.16 20.96 8.09
CA ASN A 199 -4.73 22.24 7.65
C ASN A 199 -3.77 23.44 7.86
N ASN A 200 -2.48 23.27 7.60
CA ASN A 200 -1.40 24.25 7.81
C ASN A 200 -1.10 24.59 9.30
N ASN A 201 -1.62 23.81 10.23
CA ASN A 201 -1.20 23.86 11.63
C ASN A 201 -0.24 22.73 11.90
N ASN A 202 0.92 23.06 12.45
CA ASN A 202 1.97 22.12 12.78
C ASN A 202 2.06 22.00 14.31
N ILE A 203 2.09 20.76 14.80
CA ILE A 203 2.15 20.47 16.24
C ILE A 203 3.17 19.37 16.46
N SER A 204 4.20 19.64 17.26
CA SER A 204 5.14 18.61 17.72
C SER A 204 4.47 17.75 18.79
N VAL A 205 4.59 16.46 18.67
CA VAL A 205 3.92 15.48 19.52
C VAL A 205 4.87 14.39 19.97
N GLU A 206 4.60 13.81 21.13
CA GLU A 206 5.22 12.58 21.62
C GLU A 206 4.21 11.45 21.50
N PHE A 207 4.49 10.44 20.68
CA PHE A 207 3.66 9.25 20.54
C PHE A 207 4.01 8.24 21.63
N LYS A 208 3.06 7.95 22.50
CA LYS A 208 3.22 6.95 23.56
C LYS A 208 2.27 5.79 23.32
N CYS A 209 2.80 4.61 23.13
CA CYS A 209 1.98 3.41 23.07
C CYS A 209 1.72 2.86 24.48
N SER A 210 0.54 2.30 24.67
CA SER A 210 0.23 1.51 25.88
C SER A 210 1.06 0.21 25.88
N PRO A 211 1.18 -0.46 27.05
CA PRO A 211 1.85 -1.77 27.13
C PRO A 211 1.24 -2.81 26.17
N LEU A 212 -0.09 -2.77 25.99
CA LEU A 212 -0.78 -3.67 25.07
C LEU A 212 -0.39 -3.38 23.62
N GLU A 213 -0.47 -2.13 23.18
CA GLU A 213 -0.06 -1.73 21.82
C GLU A 213 1.41 -2.09 21.60
N LYS A 214 2.29 -1.80 22.56
CA LYS A 214 3.69 -2.16 22.46
C LYS A 214 3.88 -3.66 22.23
N SER A 215 3.14 -4.50 22.91
CA SER A 215 3.21 -5.96 22.75
C SER A 215 2.75 -6.46 21.38
N LEU A 216 1.92 -5.67 20.68
CA LEU A 216 1.40 -6.01 19.35
C LEU A 216 2.27 -5.48 18.20
N ILE A 217 2.98 -4.36 18.41
CA ILE A 217 3.69 -3.65 17.34
C ILE A 217 5.22 -3.72 17.45
N THR A 218 5.76 -4.25 18.56
CA THR A 218 7.21 -4.29 18.76
C THR A 218 7.90 -5.16 17.70
N THR A 219 8.99 -4.64 17.14
CA THR A 219 9.92 -5.36 16.27
C THR A 219 11.27 -5.61 16.96
N ASP A 220 11.42 -5.20 18.23
CA ASP A 220 12.64 -5.44 18.99
C ASP A 220 12.78 -6.95 19.30
N ARG A 221 13.92 -7.52 18.94
CA ARG A 221 14.17 -8.97 19.07
C ARG A 221 14.11 -9.46 20.52
N ARG A 222 14.57 -8.66 21.49
CA ARG A 222 14.54 -9.03 22.90
C ARG A 222 13.13 -9.02 23.44
N GLU A 223 12.37 -7.97 23.14
CA GLU A 223 10.96 -7.86 23.52
C GLU A 223 10.12 -8.98 22.90
N LEU A 224 10.34 -9.32 21.63
CA LEU A 224 9.66 -10.44 20.98
C LEU A 224 10.00 -11.79 21.64
N GLN A 225 11.25 -12.00 22.03
CA GLN A 225 11.67 -13.21 22.73
C GLN A 225 11.00 -13.33 24.10
N ASP A 226 10.92 -12.24 24.85
CA ASP A 226 10.24 -12.20 26.15
C ASP A 226 8.74 -12.47 26.02
N LEU A 227 8.08 -11.92 25.00
CA LEU A 227 6.66 -12.17 24.69
C LEU A 227 6.40 -13.66 24.33
N LEU A 228 7.30 -14.28 23.57
CA LEU A 228 7.20 -15.70 23.23
C LEU A 228 7.35 -16.59 24.48
N LEU A 229 8.30 -16.26 25.36
CA LEU A 229 8.51 -16.98 26.61
C LEU A 229 7.31 -16.88 27.56
N GLN A 230 6.68 -15.71 27.64
CA GLN A 230 5.46 -15.50 28.43
C GLN A 230 4.27 -16.31 27.88
N LYS A 231 4.10 -16.39 26.54
CA LYS A 231 3.04 -17.21 25.91
C LYS A 231 3.23 -18.71 26.15
N THR A 232 4.46 -19.20 26.20
CA THR A 232 4.76 -20.61 26.47
C THR A 232 4.68 -20.99 27.95
N ALA A 233 4.70 -20.00 28.84
CA ALA A 233 4.59 -20.20 30.29
C ALA A 233 3.15 -20.26 30.83
N ILE A 234 2.13 -20.03 30.00
CA ILE A 234 0.71 -20.18 30.37
C ILE A 234 0.31 -21.63 30.03
N PRO A 235 0.16 -22.52 31.01
CA PRO A 235 -0.38 -23.86 30.76
C PRO A 235 -1.83 -23.76 30.30
N MET A 236 -2.17 -24.50 29.24
CA MET A 236 -3.54 -24.67 28.78
C MET A 236 -4.40 -25.36 29.85
#